data_317677cabfc87e46fdecb7e5ca803d99
#
_entry.id   317677cabfc87e46fdecb7e5ca803d99
#
_cell.length_a   1.000
_cell.length_b   1.000
_cell.length_c   1.000
_cell.angle_alpha   90.00
_cell.angle_beta   90.00
_cell.angle_gamma   90.00
#
_symmetry.space_group_name_H-M   'P 1'
#
loop_
_entity.id
_entity.type
_entity.pdbx_description
1 polymer ?
#
loop_
_entity_poly.entity_id
_entity_poly.type
_entity_poly.pdbx_seq_one_letter_code
_entity_poly.pdbx_strand_id
1 'polypeptide(L)'
;RIVASGAVLPMGPRGAWISMILVDPALRGQGMGRAVFAHCLRQVQSADRVALLDATPAGEKLYARYGFVPLWRLTRWQRAGDASARRAPRSEPGPLDLLAALDAEALGLARPAVLAHLALRADSRVVRHSQGFAVVRAGRVARHVGPLIATHEAAAAVLLADIADSEPGPLFIDVPDDRPLLREQLAAAGFAPQRAFARMALGDAVPQGQTAFIHAIAGPEYG
;
A
#
# COMPACT_ATOMS: atom_id res chain seq x y z
N ARG A 1 -0.76 -29.59 -3.48
CA ARG A 1 -0.46 -28.59 -2.45
C ARG A 1 0.30 -27.41 -3.07
N ILE A 2 -0.17 -26.17 -2.84
CA ILE A 2 0.55 -24.95 -3.25
C ILE A 2 1.67 -24.70 -2.24
N VAL A 3 2.90 -24.53 -2.72
CA VAL A 3 4.10 -24.35 -1.88
C VAL A 3 4.76 -23.00 -2.05
N ALA A 4 4.46 -22.29 -3.14
CA ALA A 4 4.90 -20.94 -3.39
C ALA A 4 3.85 -20.18 -4.22
N SER A 5 3.82 -18.86 -4.08
CA SER A 5 2.91 -17.99 -4.83
C SER A 5 3.62 -16.69 -5.23
N GLY A 6 3.05 -16.03 -6.22
CA GLY A 6 3.37 -14.67 -6.64
C GLY A 6 2.16 -14.08 -7.34
N ALA A 7 2.02 -12.77 -7.31
CA ALA A 7 0.95 -12.05 -7.97
C ALA A 7 1.52 -10.93 -8.86
N VAL A 8 0.86 -10.72 -9.99
CA VAL A 8 1.09 -9.58 -10.89
C VAL A 8 -0.23 -8.85 -11.05
N LEU A 9 -0.26 -7.58 -10.66
CA LEU A 9 -1.42 -6.70 -10.80
C LEU A 9 -1.11 -5.66 -11.88
N PRO A 10 -1.81 -5.68 -13.03
CA PRO A 10 -1.69 -4.61 -14.01
C PRO A 10 -2.17 -3.26 -13.42
N MET A 11 -1.40 -2.20 -13.64
CA MET A 11 -1.71 -0.84 -13.22
C MET A 11 -1.71 0.08 -14.45
N GLY A 12 -2.89 0.29 -15.02
CA GLY A 12 -3.02 0.98 -16.30
C GLY A 12 -2.27 0.25 -17.43
N PRO A 13 -1.98 0.93 -18.54
CA PRO A 13 -1.27 0.32 -19.67
C PRO A 13 0.24 0.16 -19.44
N ARG A 14 0.85 1.02 -18.61
CA ARG A 14 2.31 1.15 -18.51
C ARG A 14 2.95 0.44 -17.32
N GLY A 15 2.21 0.13 -16.26
CA GLY A 15 2.78 -0.42 -15.04
C GLY A 15 2.22 -1.79 -14.68
N ALA A 16 2.96 -2.52 -13.85
CA ALA A 16 2.48 -3.71 -13.18
C ALA A 16 3.14 -3.85 -11.79
N TRP A 17 2.35 -4.28 -10.83
CA TRP A 17 2.78 -4.49 -9.46
C TRP A 17 3.07 -5.96 -9.22
N ILE A 18 4.29 -6.30 -8.80
CA ILE A 18 4.66 -7.65 -8.39
C ILE A 18 4.58 -7.74 -6.88
N SER A 19 3.81 -8.70 -6.38
CA SER A 19 3.59 -8.88 -4.95
C SER A 19 3.40 -10.34 -4.58
N MET A 20 3.18 -10.60 -3.27
CA MET A 20 2.82 -11.92 -2.73
C MET A 20 3.81 -13.04 -3.09
N ILE A 21 5.09 -12.68 -3.22
CA ILE A 21 6.15 -13.69 -3.41
C ILE A 21 6.34 -14.40 -2.08
N LEU A 22 5.62 -15.49 -1.92
CA LEU A 22 5.56 -16.28 -0.70
C LEU A 22 6.06 -17.69 -0.95
N VAL A 23 6.77 -18.26 0.02
CA VAL A 23 7.25 -19.65 -0.02
C VAL A 23 6.94 -20.30 1.32
N ASP A 24 6.43 -21.52 1.27
CA ASP A 24 6.23 -22.36 2.46
C ASP A 24 7.52 -22.35 3.32
N PRO A 25 7.44 -22.01 4.60
CA PRO A 25 8.61 -21.92 5.48
C PRO A 25 9.52 -23.14 5.43
N ALA A 26 8.94 -24.35 5.33
CA ALA A 26 9.69 -25.61 5.27
C ALA A 26 10.49 -25.80 3.96
N LEU A 27 10.19 -25.01 2.92
CA LEU A 27 10.80 -25.11 1.59
C LEU A 27 11.60 -23.87 1.20
N ARG A 28 11.87 -22.98 2.15
CA ARG A 28 12.73 -21.80 1.93
C ARG A 28 14.18 -22.21 1.68
N GLY A 29 14.96 -21.33 1.08
CA GLY A 29 16.36 -21.58 0.74
C GLY A 29 16.60 -22.43 -0.50
N GLN A 30 15.57 -23.04 -1.09
CA GLN A 30 15.64 -23.92 -2.26
C GLN A 30 15.42 -23.21 -3.61
N GLY A 31 15.49 -21.89 -3.65
CA GLY A 31 15.35 -21.10 -4.89
C GLY A 31 13.92 -20.85 -5.38
N MET A 32 12.88 -21.42 -4.74
CA MET A 32 11.49 -21.30 -5.18
C MET A 32 11.00 -19.86 -5.27
N GLY A 33 11.31 -19.01 -4.27
CA GLY A 33 10.94 -17.59 -4.31
C GLY A 33 11.56 -16.86 -5.49
N ARG A 34 12.82 -17.19 -5.84
CA ARG A 34 13.48 -16.65 -7.02
C ARG A 34 12.82 -17.12 -8.31
N ALA A 35 12.45 -18.40 -8.40
CA ALA A 35 11.78 -18.95 -9.58
C ALA A 35 10.41 -18.31 -9.82
N VAL A 36 9.58 -18.19 -8.77
CA VAL A 36 8.27 -17.53 -8.84
C VAL A 36 8.42 -16.05 -9.22
N PHE A 37 9.33 -15.33 -8.56
CA PHE A 37 9.59 -13.93 -8.89
C PHE A 37 10.03 -13.75 -10.35
N ALA A 38 10.98 -14.57 -10.83
CA ALA A 38 11.43 -14.52 -12.21
C ALA A 38 10.31 -14.80 -13.22
N HIS A 39 9.37 -15.70 -12.87
CA HIS A 39 8.17 -15.92 -13.67
C HIS A 39 7.27 -14.69 -13.72
N CYS A 40 6.94 -14.08 -12.56
CA CYS A 40 6.16 -12.85 -12.52
C CYS A 40 6.81 -11.71 -13.31
N LEU A 41 8.14 -11.56 -13.18
CA LEU A 41 8.87 -10.52 -13.89
C LEU A 41 8.81 -10.72 -15.42
N ARG A 42 8.98 -11.95 -15.91
CA ARG A 42 8.82 -12.24 -17.35
C ARG A 42 7.42 -11.88 -17.86
N GLN A 43 6.36 -12.13 -17.08
CA GLN A 43 5.00 -11.74 -17.47
C GLN A 43 4.85 -10.22 -17.60
N VAL A 44 5.46 -9.45 -16.68
CA VAL A 44 5.45 -7.98 -16.75
C VAL A 44 6.21 -7.50 -17.97
N GLN A 45 7.41 -8.05 -18.22
CA GLN A 45 8.25 -7.68 -19.37
C GLN A 45 7.62 -8.06 -20.72
N SER A 46 6.98 -9.23 -20.82
CA SER A 46 6.29 -9.65 -22.05
C SER A 46 5.07 -8.80 -22.37
N ALA A 47 4.51 -8.11 -21.37
CA ALA A 47 3.43 -7.15 -21.54
C ALA A 47 3.91 -5.70 -21.76
N ASP A 48 5.22 -5.49 -21.93
CA ASP A 48 5.88 -4.18 -22.11
C ASP A 48 5.50 -3.17 -21.00
N ARG A 49 5.57 -3.63 -19.73
CA ARG A 49 5.21 -2.84 -18.56
C ARG A 49 6.40 -2.60 -17.66
N VAL A 50 6.42 -1.47 -16.98
CA VAL A 50 7.35 -1.20 -15.87
C VAL A 50 6.96 -2.05 -14.67
N ALA A 51 7.92 -2.80 -14.12
CA ALA A 51 7.71 -3.60 -12.92
C ALA A 51 7.95 -2.76 -11.66
N LEU A 52 6.98 -2.76 -10.73
CA LEU A 52 7.07 -2.11 -9.43
C LEU A 52 6.78 -3.13 -8.32
N LEU A 53 7.32 -2.87 -7.14
CA LEU A 53 7.04 -3.67 -5.93
C LEU A 53 7.41 -2.90 -4.66
N ASP A 54 6.90 -3.37 -3.51
CA ASP A 54 7.37 -2.96 -2.18
C ASP A 54 8.14 -4.12 -1.54
N ALA A 55 9.42 -3.90 -1.33
CA ALA A 55 10.35 -4.92 -0.83
C ALA A 55 10.55 -4.81 0.68
N THR A 56 10.51 -5.94 1.37
CA THR A 56 11.11 -6.03 2.72
C THR A 56 12.64 -5.93 2.61
N PRO A 57 13.38 -5.63 3.71
CA PRO A 57 14.85 -5.57 3.67
C PRO A 57 15.52 -6.83 3.10
N ALA A 58 14.93 -8.00 3.34
CA ALA A 58 15.41 -9.26 2.76
C ALA A 58 15.10 -9.37 1.26
N GLY A 59 13.92 -8.90 0.83
CA GLY A 59 13.51 -8.87 -0.57
C GLY A 59 14.30 -7.86 -1.39
N GLU A 60 14.63 -6.70 -0.82
CA GLU A 60 15.42 -5.65 -1.48
C GLU A 60 16.74 -6.21 -2.06
N LYS A 61 17.45 -7.02 -1.26
CA LYS A 61 18.70 -7.67 -1.70
C LYS A 61 18.48 -8.64 -2.88
N LEU A 62 17.35 -9.30 -2.91
CA LEU A 62 16.99 -10.19 -4.01
C LEU A 62 16.67 -9.38 -5.27
N TYR A 63 15.80 -8.38 -5.17
CA TYR A 63 15.31 -7.62 -6.32
C TYR A 63 16.38 -6.72 -6.94
N ALA A 64 17.31 -6.20 -6.14
CA ALA A 64 18.47 -5.47 -6.65
C ALA A 64 19.32 -6.31 -7.65
N ARG A 65 19.39 -7.64 -7.47
CA ARG A 65 20.08 -8.55 -8.42
C ARG A 65 19.39 -8.66 -9.78
N TYR A 66 18.13 -8.25 -9.86
CA TYR A 66 17.35 -8.17 -11.10
C TYR A 66 17.33 -6.76 -11.69
N GLY A 67 18.09 -5.82 -11.11
CA GLY A 67 18.17 -4.44 -11.59
C GLY A 67 17.11 -3.51 -11.03
N PHE A 68 16.32 -3.95 -10.04
CA PHE A 68 15.41 -3.04 -9.34
C PHE A 68 16.19 -2.04 -8.51
N VAL A 69 15.76 -0.77 -8.59
CA VAL A 69 16.32 0.33 -7.80
C VAL A 69 15.27 0.87 -6.82
N PRO A 70 15.66 1.26 -5.60
CA PRO A 70 14.74 1.89 -4.66
C PRO A 70 14.37 3.29 -5.13
N LEU A 71 13.07 3.61 -5.08
CA LEU A 71 12.53 4.94 -5.36
C LEU A 71 12.40 5.75 -4.07
N TRP A 72 11.80 5.17 -3.05
CA TRP A 72 11.63 5.75 -1.71
C TRP A 72 11.35 4.67 -0.68
N ARG A 73 11.39 5.04 0.60
CA ARG A 73 11.21 4.13 1.73
C ARG A 73 9.90 4.41 2.44
N LEU A 74 9.38 3.39 3.10
CA LEU A 74 8.17 3.47 3.90
C LEU A 74 8.24 2.52 5.08
N THR A 75 7.48 2.84 6.10
CA THR A 75 7.39 2.05 7.32
C THR A 75 5.94 1.63 7.56
N ARG A 76 5.72 0.35 7.85
CA ARG A 76 4.48 -0.11 8.47
C ARG A 76 4.44 0.32 9.92
N TRP A 77 3.37 0.99 10.27
CA TRP A 77 3.03 1.31 11.64
C TRP A 77 1.87 0.42 12.09
N GLN A 78 1.88 0.05 13.37
CA GLN A 78 0.82 -0.74 13.98
C GLN A 78 0.34 -0.09 15.26
N ARG A 79 -0.95 -0.21 15.53
CA ARG A 79 -1.58 0.10 16.80
C ARG A 79 -2.31 -1.14 17.30
N ALA A 80 -2.23 -1.44 18.59
CA ALA A 80 -3.11 -2.39 19.25
C ALA A 80 -4.55 -1.86 19.26
N GLY A 81 -5.53 -2.69 19.56
CA GLY A 81 -6.91 -2.25 19.74
C GLY A 81 -7.00 -1.22 20.85
N ASP A 82 -7.87 -0.23 20.67
CA ASP A 82 -8.18 0.82 21.64
C ASP A 82 -9.67 0.78 21.95
N ALA A 83 -10.01 0.25 23.12
CA ALA A 83 -11.40 0.19 23.60
C ALA A 83 -12.01 1.57 23.92
N SER A 84 -11.20 2.63 23.95
CA SER A 84 -11.65 4.00 24.17
C SER A 84 -12.12 4.72 22.90
N ALA A 85 -12.00 4.10 21.73
CA ALA A 85 -12.54 4.64 20.49
C ALA A 85 -14.02 4.96 20.65
N ARG A 86 -14.37 6.24 20.58
CA ARG A 86 -15.68 6.76 21.03
C ARG A 86 -16.57 7.22 19.90
N ARG A 87 -16.05 7.31 18.69
CA ARG A 87 -16.75 7.92 17.57
C ARG A 87 -17.32 6.86 16.65
N ALA A 88 -18.58 7.03 16.25
CA ALA A 88 -19.13 6.22 15.15
C ALA A 88 -18.33 6.48 13.87
N PRO A 89 -17.93 5.43 13.14
CA PRO A 89 -17.19 5.61 11.90
C PRO A 89 -18.01 6.43 10.91
N ARG A 90 -17.40 7.47 10.36
CA ARG A 90 -17.99 8.27 9.28
C ARG A 90 -17.61 7.64 7.96
N SER A 91 -18.60 7.32 7.15
CA SER A 91 -18.41 6.91 5.75
C SER A 91 -19.40 7.73 4.94
N GLU A 92 -18.88 8.61 4.11
CA GLU A 92 -19.73 9.38 3.20
C GLU A 92 -19.83 8.62 1.88
N PRO A 93 -21.05 8.34 1.38
CA PRO A 93 -21.21 7.84 0.03
C PRO A 93 -20.72 8.88 -0.97
N GLY A 94 -20.14 8.44 -2.07
CA GLY A 94 -19.67 9.34 -3.10
C GLY A 94 -19.06 8.56 -4.26
N PRO A 95 -18.92 9.21 -5.42
CA PRO A 95 -18.43 8.56 -6.62
C PRO A 95 -16.98 8.06 -6.42
N LEU A 96 -16.72 6.82 -6.84
CA LEU A 96 -15.37 6.23 -6.80
C LEU A 96 -14.45 6.82 -7.86
N ASP A 97 -15.01 7.37 -8.94
CA ASP A 97 -14.24 7.92 -10.06
C ASP A 97 -13.36 9.10 -9.65
N LEU A 98 -13.86 9.97 -8.76
CA LEU A 98 -13.07 11.08 -8.23
C LEU A 98 -11.89 10.58 -7.36
N LEU A 99 -12.10 9.51 -6.60
CA LEU A 99 -11.03 8.90 -5.80
C LEU A 99 -10.01 8.22 -6.71
N ALA A 100 -10.47 7.56 -7.77
CA ALA A 100 -9.59 6.92 -8.75
C ALA A 100 -8.74 7.93 -9.53
N ALA A 101 -9.29 9.11 -9.83
CA ALA A 101 -8.54 10.18 -10.47
C ALA A 101 -7.41 10.71 -9.58
N LEU A 102 -7.72 11.01 -8.31
CA LEU A 102 -6.73 11.49 -7.34
C LEU A 102 -5.67 10.41 -7.03
N ASP A 103 -6.08 9.15 -6.90
CA ASP A 103 -5.14 8.02 -6.72
C ASP A 103 -4.21 7.85 -7.92
N ALA A 104 -4.73 7.98 -9.14
CA ALA A 104 -3.93 7.91 -10.36
C ALA A 104 -2.95 9.08 -10.50
N GLU A 105 -3.35 10.29 -10.11
CA GLU A 105 -2.48 11.45 -10.06
C GLU A 105 -1.34 11.25 -9.06
N ALA A 106 -1.65 10.75 -7.87
CA ALA A 106 -0.68 10.47 -6.82
C ALA A 106 0.36 9.42 -7.24
N LEU A 107 -0.08 8.35 -7.89
CA LEU A 107 0.77 7.23 -8.28
C LEU A 107 1.46 7.40 -9.65
N GLY A 108 0.93 8.24 -10.55
CA GLY A 108 1.30 8.24 -11.96
C GLY A 108 0.81 6.99 -12.72
N LEU A 109 -0.01 6.16 -12.10
CA LEU A 109 -0.56 4.91 -12.62
C LEU A 109 -2.03 4.76 -12.22
N ALA A 110 -2.88 4.45 -13.19
CA ALA A 110 -4.29 4.20 -12.91
C ALA A 110 -4.52 2.76 -12.43
N ARG A 111 -5.24 2.61 -11.31
CA ARG A 111 -5.65 1.30 -10.75
C ARG A 111 -7.11 1.28 -10.29
N PRO A 112 -8.08 1.75 -11.11
CA PRO A 112 -9.46 1.91 -10.66
C PRO A 112 -10.09 0.59 -10.19
N ALA A 113 -9.77 -0.53 -10.83
CA ALA A 113 -10.26 -1.84 -10.42
C ALA A 113 -9.74 -2.28 -9.04
N VAL A 114 -8.46 -1.98 -8.72
CA VAL A 114 -7.88 -2.24 -7.39
C VAL A 114 -8.57 -1.37 -6.36
N LEU A 115 -8.72 -0.07 -6.62
CA LEU A 115 -9.39 0.85 -5.70
C LEU A 115 -10.84 0.44 -5.44
N ALA A 116 -11.59 0.11 -6.49
CA ALA A 116 -12.96 -0.39 -6.37
C ALA A 116 -13.01 -1.69 -5.55
N HIS A 117 -12.11 -2.64 -5.81
CA HIS A 117 -12.01 -3.87 -5.01
C HIS A 117 -11.78 -3.57 -3.53
N LEU A 118 -10.88 -2.65 -3.20
CA LEU A 118 -10.59 -2.30 -1.82
C LEU A 118 -11.75 -1.56 -1.13
N ALA A 119 -12.40 -0.63 -1.85
CA ALA A 119 -13.46 0.21 -1.31
C ALA A 119 -14.80 -0.53 -1.14
N LEU A 120 -15.11 -1.49 -2.02
CA LEU A 120 -16.42 -2.18 -2.09
C LEU A 120 -16.44 -3.52 -1.33
N ARG A 121 -15.36 -3.94 -0.67
CA ARG A 121 -15.40 -5.14 0.17
C ARG A 121 -16.37 -4.93 1.34
N ALA A 122 -17.05 -6.00 1.76
CA ALA A 122 -18.09 -5.96 2.79
C ALA A 122 -17.66 -5.25 4.09
N ASP A 123 -16.39 -5.42 4.49
CA ASP A 123 -15.85 -4.84 5.73
C ASP A 123 -14.95 -3.62 5.46
N SER A 124 -15.08 -3.00 4.30
CA SER A 124 -14.32 -1.79 3.95
C SER A 124 -15.15 -0.54 4.17
N ARG A 125 -14.46 0.53 4.48
CA ARG A 125 -14.98 1.86 4.66
C ARG A 125 -14.10 2.87 3.94
N VAL A 126 -14.73 3.81 3.23
CA VAL A 126 -14.04 4.97 2.65
C VAL A 126 -14.28 6.18 3.53
N VAL A 127 -13.23 6.75 4.08
CA VAL A 127 -13.25 8.03 4.79
C VAL A 127 -12.88 9.12 3.81
N ARG A 128 -13.66 10.19 3.76
CA ARG A 128 -13.53 11.25 2.76
C ARG A 128 -13.23 12.59 3.40
N HIS A 129 -12.49 13.39 2.68
CA HIS A 129 -12.23 14.80 2.94
C HIS A 129 -12.29 15.55 1.61
N SER A 130 -12.59 16.85 1.60
CA SER A 130 -12.63 17.63 0.36
C SER A 130 -11.33 17.58 -0.46
N GLN A 131 -10.20 17.26 0.18
CA GLN A 131 -8.87 17.26 -0.43
C GLN A 131 -8.18 15.89 -0.33
N GLY A 132 -8.94 14.80 -0.08
CA GLY A 132 -8.35 13.48 0.04
C GLY A 132 -9.33 12.41 0.47
N PHE A 133 -8.82 11.20 0.60
CA PHE A 133 -9.56 10.05 1.09
C PHE A 133 -8.64 9.01 1.72
N ALA A 134 -9.24 8.13 2.51
CA ALA A 134 -8.61 6.91 2.97
C ALA A 134 -9.56 5.73 2.84
N VAL A 135 -9.01 4.53 2.62
CA VAL A 135 -9.75 3.27 2.69
C VAL A 135 -9.32 2.53 3.96
N VAL A 136 -10.29 2.12 4.77
CA VAL A 136 -10.07 1.24 5.93
C VAL A 136 -10.72 -0.09 5.62
N ARG A 137 -9.95 -1.19 5.61
CA ARG A 137 -10.44 -2.51 5.24
C ARG A 137 -10.07 -3.58 6.24
N ALA A 138 -10.85 -4.63 6.31
CA ALA A 138 -10.51 -5.80 7.11
C ALA A 138 -9.24 -6.47 6.59
N GLY A 139 -8.37 -6.87 7.51
CA GLY A 139 -7.23 -7.73 7.29
C GLY A 139 -7.30 -8.96 8.20
N ARG A 140 -6.35 -9.88 8.07
CA ARG A 140 -6.36 -11.14 8.83
C ARG A 140 -6.09 -10.95 10.32
N VAL A 141 -5.28 -9.99 10.71
CA VAL A 141 -4.86 -9.74 12.11
C VAL A 141 -5.15 -8.33 12.58
N ALA A 142 -5.32 -7.39 11.67
CA ALA A 142 -5.62 -5.99 11.94
C ALA A 142 -6.38 -5.41 10.76
N ARG A 143 -7.16 -4.35 10.97
CA ARG A 143 -7.67 -3.56 9.84
C ARG A 143 -6.51 -2.78 9.23
N HIS A 144 -6.55 -2.58 7.93
CA HIS A 144 -5.51 -1.85 7.20
C HIS A 144 -6.04 -0.50 6.73
N VAL A 145 -5.33 0.56 7.07
CA VAL A 145 -5.58 1.92 6.59
C VAL A 145 -4.73 2.16 5.34
N GLY A 146 -5.38 2.29 4.20
CA GLY A 146 -4.71 2.56 2.93
C GLY A 146 -5.50 2.07 1.71
N PRO A 147 -5.38 2.80 0.56
CA PRO A 147 -4.57 4.01 0.42
C PRO A 147 -5.10 5.18 1.26
N LEU A 148 -4.21 6.09 1.70
CA LEU A 148 -4.52 7.41 2.21
C LEU A 148 -3.87 8.41 1.25
N ILE A 149 -4.69 9.04 0.45
CA ILE A 149 -4.27 10.01 -0.58
C ILE A 149 -4.89 11.36 -0.23
N ALA A 150 -4.06 12.39 -0.17
CA ALA A 150 -4.50 13.75 0.09
C ALA A 150 -3.56 14.76 -0.58
N THR A 151 -4.09 15.90 -0.99
CA THR A 151 -3.31 16.93 -1.70
C THR A 151 -2.28 17.63 -0.80
N HIS A 152 -2.44 17.51 0.52
CA HIS A 152 -1.48 18.02 1.50
C HIS A 152 -1.59 17.27 2.86
N GLU A 153 -0.55 17.35 3.66
CA GLU A 153 -0.39 16.58 4.89
C GLU A 153 -1.44 16.91 5.96
N ALA A 154 -1.92 18.17 6.02
CA ALA A 154 -2.97 18.55 6.97
C ALA A 154 -4.31 17.81 6.70
N ALA A 155 -4.69 17.60 5.43
CA ALA A 155 -5.87 16.82 5.08
C ALA A 155 -5.69 15.32 5.44
N ALA A 156 -4.49 14.80 5.23
CA ALA A 156 -4.14 13.44 5.65
C ALA A 156 -4.22 13.28 7.17
N ALA A 157 -3.76 14.28 7.92
CA ALA A 157 -3.82 14.31 9.37
C ALA A 157 -5.26 14.26 9.90
N VAL A 158 -6.18 15.00 9.28
CA VAL A 158 -7.61 14.97 9.64
C VAL A 158 -8.22 13.59 9.38
N LEU A 159 -7.92 12.99 8.22
CA LEU A 159 -8.37 11.65 7.86
C LEU A 159 -7.84 10.59 8.85
N LEU A 160 -6.55 10.68 9.21
CA LEU A 160 -5.94 9.76 10.17
C LEU A 160 -6.57 9.89 11.57
N ALA A 161 -6.81 11.12 12.04
CA ALA A 161 -7.45 11.36 13.34
C ALA A 161 -8.87 10.76 13.40
N ASP A 162 -9.68 10.99 12.36
CA ASP A 162 -11.04 10.42 12.28
C ASP A 162 -11.03 8.88 12.27
N ILE A 163 -10.06 8.28 11.60
CA ILE A 163 -9.86 6.82 11.59
C ILE A 163 -9.42 6.33 12.97
N ALA A 164 -8.44 6.97 13.60
CA ALA A 164 -7.91 6.57 14.88
C ALA A 164 -8.98 6.64 15.98
N ASP A 165 -9.84 7.65 15.93
CA ASP A 165 -10.93 7.86 16.91
C ASP A 165 -12.11 6.90 16.71
N SER A 166 -12.28 6.37 15.51
CA SER A 166 -13.45 5.55 15.15
C SER A 166 -13.18 4.06 15.02
N GLU A 167 -11.93 3.62 15.01
CA GLU A 167 -11.57 2.22 14.87
C GLU A 167 -11.04 1.63 16.20
N PRO A 168 -11.85 0.83 16.91
CA PRO A 168 -11.45 0.28 18.21
C PRO A 168 -10.48 -0.91 18.11
N GLY A 169 -10.42 -1.56 16.96
CA GLY A 169 -9.58 -2.73 16.74
C GLY A 169 -8.11 -2.40 16.41
N PRO A 170 -7.27 -3.43 16.28
CA PRO A 170 -5.90 -3.23 15.85
C PRO A 170 -5.83 -2.68 14.42
N LEU A 171 -4.87 -1.78 14.18
CA LEU A 171 -4.67 -1.09 12.90
C LEU A 171 -3.25 -1.28 12.36
N PHE A 172 -3.15 -1.41 11.03
CA PHE A 172 -1.92 -1.24 10.26
C PHE A 172 -2.07 -0.08 9.28
N ILE A 173 -0.98 0.67 9.09
CA ILE A 173 -0.84 1.71 8.08
C ILE A 173 0.60 1.74 7.56
N ASP A 174 0.78 1.81 6.24
CA ASP A 174 2.09 1.80 5.58
C ASP A 174 2.40 3.21 5.05
N VAL A 175 3.26 3.96 5.76
CA VAL A 175 3.49 5.40 5.54
C VAL A 175 4.87 5.66 4.96
N PRO A 176 5.00 6.48 3.89
CA PRO A 176 6.30 6.95 3.41
C PRO A 176 7.12 7.63 4.52
N ASP A 177 8.43 7.38 4.53
CA ASP A 177 9.30 7.85 5.62
C ASP A 177 9.51 9.38 5.61
N ASP A 178 9.23 10.04 4.51
CA ASP A 178 9.30 11.48 4.30
C ASP A 178 8.01 12.24 4.68
N ARG A 179 7.21 11.70 5.61
CA ARG A 179 5.98 12.31 6.17
C ARG A 179 6.13 12.55 7.67
N PRO A 180 6.95 13.54 8.09
CA PRO A 180 7.28 13.73 9.50
C PRO A 180 6.06 14.04 10.37
N LEU A 181 5.18 14.95 9.94
CA LEU A 181 3.99 15.33 10.71
C LEU A 181 3.03 14.16 10.91
N LEU A 182 2.80 13.38 9.85
CA LEU A 182 1.93 12.21 9.94
C LEU A 182 2.53 11.13 10.85
N ARG A 183 3.85 10.96 10.84
CA ARG A 183 4.54 10.00 11.71
C ARG A 183 4.49 10.43 13.19
N GLU A 184 4.63 11.72 13.48
CA GLU A 184 4.42 12.27 14.82
C GLU A 184 2.99 12.03 15.31
N GLN A 185 2.01 12.30 14.46
CA GLN A 185 0.60 12.05 14.76
C GLN A 185 0.32 10.56 14.99
N LEU A 186 0.89 9.66 14.20
CA LEU A 186 0.79 8.22 14.41
C LEU A 186 1.34 7.82 15.79
N ALA A 187 2.51 8.32 16.16
CA ALA A 187 3.10 8.05 17.47
C ALA A 187 2.21 8.57 18.61
N ALA A 188 1.67 9.79 18.46
CA ALA A 188 0.73 10.37 19.44
C ALA A 188 -0.58 9.57 19.54
N ALA A 189 -1.05 8.95 18.43
CA ALA A 189 -2.22 8.08 18.39
C ALA A 189 -1.94 6.63 18.83
N GLY A 190 -0.77 6.35 19.40
CA GLY A 190 -0.40 5.03 19.94
C GLY A 190 0.07 4.01 18.91
N PHE A 191 0.41 4.45 17.70
CA PHE A 191 1.05 3.55 16.71
C PHE A 191 2.56 3.46 16.98
N ALA A 192 3.12 2.27 16.70
CA ALA A 192 4.54 2.01 16.74
C ALA A 192 5.04 1.47 15.38
N PRO A 193 6.27 1.80 14.96
CA PRO A 193 6.84 1.23 13.76
C PRO A 193 7.02 -0.28 13.90
N GLN A 194 6.64 -1.03 12.86
CA GLN A 194 6.68 -2.49 12.87
C GLN A 194 7.65 -3.06 11.83
N ARG A 195 7.62 -2.54 10.60
CA ARG A 195 8.39 -3.10 9.48
C ARG A 195 8.70 -2.05 8.43
N ALA A 196 9.96 -2.00 8.01
CA ALA A 196 10.38 -1.16 6.90
C ALA A 196 10.14 -1.87 5.55
N PHE A 197 9.90 -1.05 4.51
CA PHE A 197 9.88 -1.46 3.11
C PHE A 197 10.62 -0.45 2.25
N ALA A 198 11.01 -0.89 1.06
CA ALA A 198 11.48 -0.02 -0.02
C ALA A 198 10.55 -0.19 -1.22
N ARG A 199 9.97 0.89 -1.72
CA ARG A 199 9.34 0.90 -3.04
C ARG A 199 10.42 0.85 -4.07
N MET A 200 10.34 -0.10 -4.99
CA MET A 200 11.35 -0.33 -6.01
C MET A 200 10.72 -0.44 -7.38
N ALA A 201 11.48 -0.06 -8.40
CA ALA A 201 11.09 -0.22 -9.80
C ALA A 201 12.23 -0.80 -10.63
N LEU A 202 11.88 -1.42 -11.75
CA LEU A 202 12.82 -1.89 -12.76
C LEU A 202 12.68 -1.05 -14.03
N GLY A 203 13.81 -0.47 -14.48
CA GLY A 203 13.90 0.35 -15.68
C GLY A 203 13.75 1.85 -15.41
N ASP A 204 13.98 2.65 -16.45
CA ASP A 204 14.05 4.11 -16.35
C ASP A 204 12.70 4.80 -16.62
N ALA A 205 11.75 4.10 -17.24
CA ALA A 205 10.45 4.64 -17.62
C ALA A 205 9.41 4.57 -16.48
N VAL A 206 9.85 4.80 -15.23
CA VAL A 206 8.95 4.77 -14.07
C VAL A 206 7.91 5.89 -14.20
N PRO A 207 6.62 5.55 -14.11
CA PRO A 207 5.57 6.55 -14.16
C PRO A 207 5.74 7.58 -13.06
N GLN A 208 5.67 8.85 -13.42
CA GLN A 208 5.81 9.96 -12.48
C GLN A 208 4.42 10.40 -11.99
N GLY A 209 4.20 10.31 -10.69
CA GLY A 209 3.01 10.82 -10.01
C GLY A 209 3.36 11.91 -9.00
N GLN A 210 2.32 12.49 -8.42
CA GLN A 210 2.45 13.42 -7.30
C GLN A 210 2.65 12.65 -6.00
N THR A 211 3.85 12.08 -5.81
CA THR A 211 4.15 11.21 -4.64
C THR A 211 3.93 11.93 -3.31
N ALA A 212 4.00 13.27 -3.29
CA ALA A 212 3.63 14.09 -2.14
C ALA A 212 2.19 13.88 -1.66
N PHE A 213 1.28 13.42 -2.53
CA PHE A 213 -0.11 13.12 -2.18
C PHE A 213 -0.27 11.73 -1.53
N ILE A 214 0.74 10.87 -1.60
CA ILE A 214 0.70 9.55 -0.97
C ILE A 214 1.09 9.69 0.50
N HIS A 215 0.13 9.56 1.40
CA HIS A 215 0.35 9.57 2.84
C HIS A 215 0.32 8.17 3.46
N ALA A 216 -0.41 7.23 2.83
CA ALA A 216 -0.22 5.80 3.05
C ALA A 216 -0.52 5.04 1.76
N ILE A 217 0.23 3.96 1.53
CA ILE A 217 0.01 3.08 0.38
C ILE A 217 -1.21 2.18 0.61
N ALA A 218 -1.70 1.55 -0.45
CA ALA A 218 -2.82 0.60 -0.34
C ALA A 218 -2.41 -0.72 0.35
N GLY A 219 -1.14 -0.90 0.61
CA GLY A 219 -0.47 -2.06 1.15
C GLY A 219 0.52 -2.64 0.14
N PRO A 220 1.58 -3.33 0.61
CA PRO A 220 2.63 -3.87 -0.26
C PRO A 220 2.14 -4.82 -1.35
N GLU A 221 0.94 -5.35 -1.17
CA GLU A 221 0.29 -6.23 -2.14
C GLU A 221 -0.43 -5.49 -3.27
N TYR A 222 -0.73 -4.20 -3.10
CA TYR A 222 -1.52 -3.40 -4.04
C TYR A 222 -0.82 -2.12 -4.55
N GLY A 223 0.32 -1.75 -3.96
CA GLY A 223 1.08 -0.55 -4.30
C GLY A 223 0.61 0.75 -3.66
#